data_867e2031bbfb620b27e6607993dc22fb
#
_entry.id   867e2031bbfb620b27e6607993dc22fb
#
_cell.length_a   1.000
_cell.length_b   1.000
_cell.length_c   1.000
_cell.angle_alpha   90.00
_cell.angle_beta   90.00
_cell.angle_gamma   90.00
#
_symmetry.space_group_name_H-M   'P 1'
#
loop_
_entity.id
_entity.type
_entity.pdbx_description
1 polymer ?
#
loop_
_entity_poly.entity_id
_entity_poly.type
_entity_poly.pdbx_seq_one_letter_code
_entity_poly.pdbx_strand_id
1 'polypeptide(L)'
;MSTFRILVVDDEEDLCDILQYNLEKDGYIVDIAYSAEDALKKDLTQYNLFLLDVIMGAMSGFKLGSMFKKDETTSHIPIIFITAKDTETDTLTGFTIGADDYITKPYSVKEVVARVRVVLKRTTEQKDGTPMSKDKILRFEQLFVNLTTKTTLIDKQEINLTKKEFEILS
;
A
#
# COMPACT_ATOMS: atom_id res chain seq x y z
N MET A 1 -0.74 -3.79 24.08
CA MET A 1 -0.40 -3.75 22.64
C MET A 1 -1.46 -2.93 21.92
N SER A 2 -1.09 -1.89 21.20
CA SER A 2 -2.06 -1.13 20.43
C SER A 2 -2.54 -1.99 19.26
N THR A 3 -3.84 -2.26 19.21
CA THR A 3 -4.45 -3.03 18.13
C THR A 3 -4.65 -2.10 16.95
N PHE A 4 -4.03 -2.40 15.80
CA PHE A 4 -4.20 -1.62 14.58
C PHE A 4 -5.58 -1.82 13.96
N ARG A 5 -6.16 -0.73 13.48
CA ARG A 5 -7.45 -0.72 12.78
C ARG A 5 -7.23 -0.50 11.29
N ILE A 6 -7.84 -1.34 10.47
CA ILE A 6 -7.70 -1.36 9.01
C ILE A 6 -9.07 -1.10 8.39
N LEU A 7 -9.13 -0.24 7.39
CA LEU A 7 -10.29 -0.10 6.52
C LEU A 7 -10.03 -0.82 5.21
N VAL A 8 -10.87 -1.81 4.89
CA VAL A 8 -10.92 -2.49 3.61
C VAL A 8 -12.03 -1.88 2.77
N VAL A 9 -11.71 -1.46 1.55
CA VAL A 9 -12.67 -0.89 0.61
C VAL A 9 -12.63 -1.68 -0.69
N ASP A 10 -13.67 -2.44 -0.96
CA ASP A 10 -13.80 -3.30 -2.14
C ASP A 10 -15.31 -3.53 -2.38
N ASP A 11 -15.79 -3.55 -3.61
CA ASP A 11 -17.20 -3.78 -3.93
C ASP A 11 -17.58 -5.27 -4.03
N GLU A 12 -16.60 -6.16 -3.92
CA GLU A 12 -16.79 -7.60 -3.85
C GLU A 12 -16.99 -8.05 -2.39
N GLU A 13 -18.25 -8.25 -1.96
CA GLU A 13 -18.61 -8.61 -0.57
C GLU A 13 -17.89 -9.88 -0.08
N ASP A 14 -17.88 -10.95 -0.89
CA ASP A 14 -17.23 -12.22 -0.54
C ASP A 14 -15.72 -12.04 -0.28
N LEU A 15 -15.08 -11.16 -1.03
CA LEU A 15 -13.67 -10.86 -0.89
C LEU A 15 -13.40 -10.06 0.39
N CYS A 16 -14.25 -9.09 0.68
CA CYS A 16 -14.23 -8.34 1.93
C CYS A 16 -14.33 -9.26 3.15
N ASP A 17 -15.27 -10.21 3.14
CA ASP A 17 -15.47 -11.15 4.25
C ASP A 17 -14.23 -12.04 4.46
N ILE A 18 -13.62 -12.52 3.37
CA ILE A 18 -12.41 -13.33 3.43
C ILE A 18 -11.24 -12.51 4.00
N LEU A 19 -11.06 -11.28 3.54
CA LEU A 19 -10.00 -10.40 4.01
C LEU A 19 -10.21 -10.03 5.49
N GLN A 20 -11.43 -9.66 5.87
CA GLN A 20 -11.78 -9.33 7.25
C GLN A 20 -11.44 -10.50 8.18
N TYR A 21 -11.95 -11.70 7.89
CA TYR A 21 -11.72 -12.88 8.72
C TYR A 21 -10.21 -13.15 8.93
N ASN A 22 -9.42 -13.08 7.88
CA ASN A 22 -8.00 -13.40 7.97
C ASN A 22 -7.17 -12.31 8.67
N LEU A 23 -7.50 -11.04 8.44
CA LEU A 23 -6.84 -9.92 9.11
C LEU A 23 -7.22 -9.86 10.60
N GLU A 24 -8.48 -10.13 10.95
CA GLU A 24 -8.92 -10.21 12.35
C GLU A 24 -8.25 -11.39 13.07
N LYS A 25 -8.09 -12.53 12.40
CA LYS A 25 -7.33 -13.68 12.92
C LYS A 25 -5.86 -13.34 13.19
N ASP A 26 -5.29 -12.42 12.45
CA ASP A 26 -3.91 -11.90 12.65
C ASP A 26 -3.85 -10.81 13.74
N GLY A 27 -4.98 -10.46 14.37
CA GLY A 27 -5.07 -9.56 15.53
C GLY A 27 -5.39 -8.10 15.20
N TYR A 28 -5.82 -7.78 13.98
CA TYR A 28 -6.26 -6.46 13.59
C TYR A 28 -7.75 -6.23 13.89
N ILE A 29 -8.17 -4.97 13.99
CA ILE A 29 -9.58 -4.57 13.92
C ILE A 29 -9.85 -4.18 12.47
N VAL A 30 -10.88 -4.74 11.85
CA VAL A 30 -11.15 -4.52 10.43
C VAL A 30 -12.57 -4.00 10.24
N ASP A 31 -12.68 -2.85 9.58
CA ASP A 31 -13.95 -2.33 9.09
C ASP A 31 -13.99 -2.46 7.55
N ILE A 32 -15.17 -2.66 7.01
CA ILE A 32 -15.42 -2.78 5.57
C ILE A 32 -16.22 -1.59 5.07
N ALA A 33 -15.92 -1.17 3.85
CA ALA A 33 -16.76 -0.31 3.04
C ALA A 33 -16.88 -0.92 1.64
N TYR A 34 -18.08 -1.01 1.11
CA TYR A 34 -18.36 -1.63 -0.19
C TYR A 34 -18.32 -0.62 -1.36
N SER A 35 -17.95 0.61 -1.09
CA SER A 35 -17.72 1.66 -2.08
C SER A 35 -16.86 2.77 -1.51
N ALA A 36 -16.32 3.61 -2.39
CA ALA A 36 -15.61 4.81 -1.98
C ALA A 36 -16.52 5.79 -1.21
N GLU A 37 -17.77 5.91 -1.63
CA GLU A 37 -18.77 6.76 -0.98
C GLU A 37 -19.11 6.27 0.43
N ASP A 38 -19.12 4.96 0.63
CA ASP A 38 -19.35 4.37 1.95
C ASP A 38 -18.14 4.56 2.86
N ALA A 39 -16.94 4.44 2.33
CA ALA A 39 -15.70 4.73 3.05
C ALA A 39 -15.67 6.19 3.55
N LEU A 40 -16.09 7.15 2.72
CA LEU A 40 -16.12 8.58 3.05
C LEU A 40 -17.11 8.96 4.17
N LYS A 41 -18.07 8.09 4.52
CA LYS A 41 -19.00 8.30 5.65
C LYS A 41 -18.39 7.90 6.99
N LYS A 42 -17.27 7.20 7.00
CA LYS A 42 -16.62 6.72 8.22
C LYS A 42 -15.67 7.78 8.79
N ASP A 43 -15.39 7.69 10.08
CA ASP A 43 -14.32 8.47 10.71
C ASP A 43 -12.97 7.88 10.29
N LEU A 44 -12.36 8.49 9.29
CA LEU A 44 -11.13 7.98 8.67
C LEU A 44 -9.90 8.13 9.57
N THR A 45 -9.96 9.00 10.57
CA THR A 45 -8.82 9.30 11.46
C THR A 45 -8.50 8.16 12.43
N GLN A 46 -9.44 7.24 12.63
CA GLN A 46 -9.28 6.09 13.53
C GLN A 46 -8.47 4.93 12.92
N TYR A 47 -8.23 4.96 11.61
CA TYR A 47 -7.53 3.86 10.92
C TYR A 47 -6.02 4.04 10.92
N ASN A 48 -5.33 2.91 10.84
CA ASN A 48 -3.87 2.82 10.77
C ASN A 48 -3.39 2.38 9.38
N LEU A 49 -4.30 1.88 8.53
CA LEU A 49 -4.03 1.46 7.17
C LEU A 49 -5.32 1.43 6.35
N PHE A 50 -5.23 1.83 5.10
CA PHE A 50 -6.27 1.66 4.09
C PHE A 50 -5.87 0.59 3.07
N LEU A 51 -6.74 -0.38 2.85
CA LEU A 51 -6.62 -1.41 1.82
C LEU A 51 -7.71 -1.14 0.79
N LEU A 52 -7.34 -0.65 -0.40
CA LEU A 52 -8.28 -0.11 -1.38
C LEU A 52 -8.22 -0.91 -2.68
N ASP A 53 -9.36 -1.49 -3.09
CA ASP A 53 -9.47 -1.96 -4.48
C ASP A 53 -9.49 -0.78 -5.44
N VAL A 54 -8.79 -0.92 -6.56
CA VAL A 54 -8.69 0.15 -7.57
C VAL A 54 -9.95 0.24 -8.42
N ILE A 55 -10.53 -0.92 -8.77
CA ILE A 55 -11.67 -1.01 -9.67
C ILE A 55 -12.94 -1.18 -8.83
N MET A 56 -13.59 -0.07 -8.54
CA MET A 56 -14.88 -0.03 -7.84
C MET A 56 -15.83 0.90 -8.59
N GLY A 57 -17.11 0.62 -8.54
CA GLY A 57 -18.24 1.37 -9.05
C GLY A 57 -18.01 2.80 -9.61
N ALA A 58 -18.63 3.80 -9.00
CA ALA A 58 -18.62 5.18 -9.52
C ALA A 58 -17.31 5.94 -9.24
N MET A 59 -16.64 5.63 -8.12
CA MET A 59 -15.35 6.23 -7.75
C MET A 59 -14.28 5.15 -7.63
N SER A 60 -13.18 5.30 -8.37
CA SER A 60 -12.05 4.38 -8.28
C SER A 60 -11.28 4.51 -6.96
N GLY A 61 -10.63 3.41 -6.53
CA GLY A 61 -9.75 3.43 -5.36
C GLY A 61 -8.59 4.41 -5.48
N PHE A 62 -8.07 4.66 -6.69
CA PHE A 62 -7.05 5.69 -6.90
C PHE A 62 -7.55 7.10 -6.58
N LYS A 63 -8.77 7.43 -7.02
CA LYS A 63 -9.38 8.72 -6.69
C LYS A 63 -9.59 8.86 -5.19
N LEU A 64 -10.10 7.82 -4.54
CA LEU A 64 -10.28 7.78 -3.09
C LEU A 64 -8.95 7.94 -2.35
N GLY A 65 -7.92 7.17 -2.72
CA GLY A 65 -6.59 7.26 -2.13
C GLY A 65 -5.93 8.64 -2.33
N SER A 66 -6.13 9.26 -3.50
CA SER A 66 -5.67 10.63 -3.75
C SER A 66 -6.35 11.65 -2.81
N MET A 67 -7.64 11.46 -2.51
CA MET A 67 -8.35 12.30 -1.54
C MET A 67 -7.75 12.12 -0.14
N PHE A 68 -7.52 10.86 0.29
CA PHE A 68 -6.92 10.56 1.59
C PHE A 68 -5.51 11.15 1.74
N LYS A 69 -4.70 11.12 0.69
CA LYS A 69 -3.32 11.67 0.72
C LYS A 69 -3.27 13.19 0.66
N LYS A 70 -4.33 13.86 0.20
CA LYS A 70 -4.46 15.33 0.19
C LYS A 70 -5.03 15.89 1.49
N ASP A 71 -5.74 15.10 2.27
CA ASP A 71 -6.30 15.51 3.54
C ASP A 71 -5.24 15.39 4.64
N GLU A 72 -4.96 16.49 5.34
CA GLU A 72 -3.94 16.58 6.38
C GLU A 72 -4.18 15.56 7.52
N THR A 73 -5.43 15.22 7.79
CA THR A 73 -5.81 14.29 8.87
C THR A 73 -5.54 12.84 8.53
N THR A 74 -5.51 12.46 7.25
CA THR A 74 -5.37 11.08 6.77
C THR A 74 -4.13 10.86 5.91
N SER A 75 -3.44 11.92 5.46
CA SER A 75 -2.29 11.85 4.56
C SER A 75 -1.14 10.96 5.07
N HIS A 76 -0.98 10.87 6.39
CA HIS A 76 0.03 10.07 7.06
C HIS A 76 -0.32 8.57 7.15
N ILE A 77 -1.60 8.21 6.90
CA ILE A 77 -2.06 6.83 6.98
C ILE A 77 -1.62 6.10 5.71
N PRO A 78 -0.95 4.94 5.82
CA PRO A 78 -0.50 4.17 4.68
C PRO A 78 -1.66 3.60 3.87
N ILE A 79 -1.44 3.51 2.56
CA ILE A 79 -2.39 2.95 1.59
C ILE A 79 -1.74 1.79 0.86
N ILE A 80 -2.42 0.65 0.84
CA ILE A 80 -2.12 -0.48 -0.05
C ILE A 80 -3.24 -0.54 -1.10
N PHE A 81 -2.89 -0.47 -2.38
CA PHE A 81 -3.85 -0.69 -3.45
C PHE A 81 -3.90 -2.16 -3.87
N ILE A 82 -5.11 -2.64 -4.15
CA ILE A 82 -5.36 -3.91 -4.82
C ILE A 82 -5.81 -3.60 -6.24
N THR A 83 -5.15 -4.16 -7.25
CA THR A 83 -5.41 -3.82 -8.65
C THR A 83 -5.40 -5.06 -9.54
N ALA A 84 -6.16 -5.04 -10.62
CA ALA A 84 -6.04 -6.03 -11.68
C ALA A 84 -4.75 -5.81 -12.48
N LYS A 85 -4.14 -6.88 -12.97
CA LYS A 85 -2.78 -6.92 -13.55
C LYS A 85 -2.56 -6.12 -14.86
N ASP A 86 -3.57 -5.45 -15.41
CA ASP A 86 -3.58 -5.08 -16.82
C ASP A 86 -3.22 -3.65 -17.18
N THR A 87 -2.68 -2.83 -16.26
CA THR A 87 -2.26 -1.48 -16.65
C THR A 87 -0.97 -1.05 -15.95
N GLU A 88 0.14 -1.01 -16.71
CA GLU A 88 1.37 -0.29 -16.34
C GLU A 88 1.04 1.15 -15.92
N THR A 89 0.01 1.73 -16.54
CA THR A 89 -0.52 3.06 -16.22
C THR A 89 -1.06 3.17 -14.80
N ASP A 90 -1.69 2.11 -14.26
CA ASP A 90 -2.27 2.12 -12.92
C ASP A 90 -1.18 2.09 -11.84
N THR A 91 -0.11 1.35 -12.08
CA THR A 91 1.05 1.30 -11.16
C THR A 91 1.74 2.66 -11.08
N LEU A 92 1.97 3.34 -12.22
CA LEU A 92 2.54 4.68 -12.27
C LEU A 92 1.63 5.73 -11.62
N THR A 93 0.32 5.66 -11.87
CA THR A 93 -0.68 6.55 -11.27
C THR A 93 -0.68 6.43 -9.75
N GLY A 94 -0.64 5.21 -9.24
CA GLY A 94 -0.68 4.99 -7.82
C GLY A 94 0.60 5.40 -7.10
N PHE A 95 1.80 5.20 -7.67
CA PHE A 95 3.05 5.73 -7.10
C PHE A 95 3.03 7.26 -7.02
N THR A 96 2.44 7.93 -8.02
CA THR A 96 2.25 9.38 -8.03
C THR A 96 1.31 9.83 -6.90
N ILE A 97 0.35 9.00 -6.48
CA ILE A 97 -0.58 9.27 -5.37
C ILE A 97 0.11 9.14 -4.01
N GLY A 98 1.23 8.43 -3.91
CA GLY A 98 1.96 8.20 -2.66
C GLY A 98 1.49 6.94 -1.92
N ALA A 99 1.15 5.88 -2.66
CA ALA A 99 0.86 4.56 -2.09
C ALA A 99 2.10 3.96 -1.41
N ASP A 100 1.85 3.18 -0.38
CA ASP A 100 2.89 2.51 0.39
C ASP A 100 3.18 1.10 -0.14
N ASP A 101 2.22 0.44 -0.78
CA ASP A 101 2.39 -0.84 -1.48
C ASP A 101 1.26 -1.11 -2.49
N TYR A 102 1.45 -2.14 -3.33
CA TYR A 102 0.51 -2.63 -4.35
C TYR A 102 0.40 -4.14 -4.30
N ILE A 103 -0.82 -4.63 -4.50
CA ILE A 103 -1.13 -6.05 -4.63
C ILE A 103 -1.87 -6.25 -5.94
N THR A 104 -1.36 -7.13 -6.81
CA THR A 104 -2.01 -7.44 -8.08
C THR A 104 -2.92 -8.65 -7.96
N LYS A 105 -4.15 -8.55 -8.50
CA LYS A 105 -5.08 -9.69 -8.65
C LYS A 105 -4.59 -10.60 -9.80
N PRO A 106 -4.61 -11.94 -9.68
CA PRO A 106 -5.01 -12.71 -8.49
C PRO A 106 -3.92 -12.74 -7.41
N TYR A 107 -4.31 -12.64 -6.15
CA TYR A 107 -3.42 -12.71 -5.00
C TYR A 107 -3.84 -13.82 -4.03
N SER A 108 -2.93 -14.23 -3.16
CA SER A 108 -3.28 -15.05 -2.00
C SER A 108 -3.60 -14.17 -0.78
N VAL A 109 -4.56 -14.60 0.03
CA VAL A 109 -4.89 -13.89 1.28
C VAL A 109 -3.67 -13.79 2.20
N LYS A 110 -2.80 -14.81 2.21
CA LYS A 110 -1.53 -14.80 2.95
C LYS A 110 -0.60 -13.68 2.49
N GLU A 111 -0.59 -13.37 1.21
CA GLU A 111 0.19 -12.26 0.65
C GLU A 111 -0.33 -10.93 1.18
N VAL A 112 -1.65 -10.72 1.16
CA VAL A 112 -2.27 -9.50 1.70
C VAL A 112 -1.91 -9.29 3.17
N VAL A 113 -2.09 -10.31 4.01
CA VAL A 113 -1.76 -10.26 5.45
C VAL A 113 -0.27 -9.96 5.67
N ALA A 114 0.62 -10.58 4.88
CA ALA A 114 2.06 -10.34 5.00
C ALA A 114 2.44 -8.89 4.64
N ARG A 115 1.86 -8.33 3.58
CA ARG A 115 2.12 -6.95 3.15
C ARG A 115 1.56 -5.94 4.14
N VAL A 116 0.36 -6.14 4.64
CA VAL A 116 -0.25 -5.32 5.72
C VAL A 116 0.68 -5.28 6.94
N ARG A 117 1.18 -6.42 7.39
CA ARG A 117 2.11 -6.52 8.52
C ARG A 117 3.40 -5.71 8.28
N VAL A 118 3.98 -5.82 7.09
CA VAL A 118 5.21 -5.09 6.72
C VAL A 118 4.98 -3.58 6.70
N VAL A 119 3.88 -3.12 6.11
CA VAL A 119 3.55 -1.68 6.01
C VAL A 119 3.29 -1.11 7.40
N LEU A 120 2.48 -1.76 8.24
CA LEU A 120 2.20 -1.31 9.60
C LEU A 120 3.45 -1.30 10.49
N LYS A 121 4.36 -2.27 10.34
CA LYS A 121 5.63 -2.28 11.08
C LYS A 121 6.49 -1.06 10.74
N ARG A 122 6.60 -0.69 9.46
CA ARG A 122 7.37 0.50 9.04
C ARG A 122 6.82 1.79 9.64
N THR A 123 5.50 1.94 9.74
CA THR A 123 4.87 3.14 10.34
C THR A 123 5.09 3.23 11.85
N THR A 124 5.24 2.10 12.54
CA THR A 124 5.51 2.09 13.98
C THR A 124 6.96 2.47 14.27
N GLU A 125 7.91 1.93 13.52
CA GLU A 125 9.34 2.21 13.67
C GLU A 125 9.67 3.68 13.37
N GLN A 126 8.93 4.34 12.48
CA GLN A 126 9.08 5.79 12.22
C GLN A 126 8.63 6.67 13.39
N LYS A 127 7.74 6.20 14.27
CA LYS A 127 7.30 6.96 15.46
C LYS A 127 8.29 6.91 16.63
N ASP A 128 9.11 5.88 16.71
CA ASP A 128 10.06 5.69 17.81
C ASP A 128 11.40 6.41 17.63
N GLY A 129 11.50 7.33 16.67
CA GLY A 129 12.62 8.28 16.55
C GLY A 129 13.98 7.67 16.19
N THR A 130 14.03 6.41 15.79
CA THR A 130 15.23 5.84 15.19
C THR A 130 15.24 6.22 13.70
N PRO A 131 16.22 7.00 13.22
CA PRO A 131 16.30 7.32 11.79
C PRO A 131 16.78 6.08 11.05
N MET A 132 15.88 5.14 10.80
CA MET A 132 16.11 4.22 9.69
C MET A 132 15.95 5.05 8.41
N SER A 133 17.03 5.12 7.64
CA SER A 133 17.12 5.82 6.37
C SER A 133 15.81 5.66 5.59
N LYS A 134 15.26 6.78 5.11
CA LYS A 134 14.22 6.78 4.09
C LYS A 134 14.84 6.21 2.82
N ASP A 135 15.05 4.91 2.80
CA ASP A 135 15.46 4.23 1.59
C ASP A 135 14.32 4.32 0.60
N LYS A 136 14.42 5.26 -0.31
CA LYS A 136 13.56 5.29 -1.49
C LYS A 136 13.90 4.06 -2.32
N ILE A 137 13.18 2.98 -2.13
CA ILE A 137 13.34 1.75 -2.88
C ILE A 137 12.28 1.74 -3.99
N LEU A 138 12.73 1.81 -5.22
CA LEU A 138 11.90 1.54 -6.39
C LEU A 138 11.94 0.03 -6.67
N ARG A 139 10.77 -0.58 -6.86
CA ARG A 139 10.63 -2.00 -7.17
C ARG A 139 9.89 -2.16 -8.48
N PHE A 140 10.52 -2.83 -9.43
CA PHE A 140 9.92 -3.21 -10.72
C PHE A 140 10.12 -4.71 -10.90
N GLU A 141 9.07 -5.49 -10.74
CA GLU A 141 9.14 -6.97 -10.82
C GLU A 141 10.33 -7.56 -10.05
N GLN A 142 11.42 -7.85 -10.74
CA GLN A 142 12.66 -8.42 -10.19
C GLN A 142 13.75 -7.36 -9.93
N LEU A 143 13.51 -6.09 -10.30
CA LEU A 143 14.44 -4.99 -10.12
C LEU A 143 14.15 -4.23 -8.82
N PHE A 144 15.16 -4.09 -7.97
CA PHE A 144 15.14 -3.27 -6.77
C PHE A 144 16.20 -2.18 -6.88
N VAL A 145 15.77 -0.92 -6.81
CA VAL A 145 16.68 0.23 -6.81
C VAL A 145 16.57 0.95 -5.47
N ASN A 146 17.63 0.94 -4.68
CA ASN A 146 17.72 1.74 -3.47
C ASN A 146 18.35 3.09 -3.79
N LEU A 147 17.54 4.15 -3.80
CA LEU A 147 17.99 5.50 -4.14
C LEU A 147 18.89 6.14 -3.08
N THR A 148 18.79 5.66 -1.83
CA THR A 148 19.60 6.18 -0.72
C THR A 148 20.99 5.59 -0.71
N THR A 149 21.11 4.26 -0.85
CA THR A 149 22.41 3.56 -0.90
C THR A 149 23.01 3.48 -2.29
N LYS A 150 22.23 3.88 -3.33
CA LYS A 150 22.58 3.75 -4.76
C LYS A 150 22.89 2.33 -5.19
N THR A 151 22.24 1.35 -4.57
CA THR A 151 22.37 -0.06 -4.92
C THR A 151 21.19 -0.51 -5.76
N THR A 152 21.48 -1.35 -6.75
CA THR A 152 20.49 -1.96 -7.64
C THR A 152 20.62 -3.46 -7.59
N LEU A 153 19.48 -4.16 -7.39
CA LEU A 153 19.42 -5.63 -7.34
C LEU A 153 18.49 -6.13 -8.45
N ILE A 154 18.92 -7.12 -9.21
CA ILE A 154 18.10 -7.90 -10.12
C ILE A 154 18.15 -9.37 -9.65
N ASP A 155 16.99 -10.01 -9.47
CA ASP A 155 16.90 -11.39 -9.00
C ASP A 155 17.73 -11.66 -7.74
N LYS A 156 17.76 -10.70 -6.80
CA LYS A 156 18.58 -10.73 -5.56
C LYS A 156 20.11 -10.69 -5.78
N GLN A 157 20.56 -10.42 -6.99
CA GLN A 157 21.98 -10.18 -7.26
C GLN A 157 22.22 -8.67 -7.39
N GLU A 158 23.24 -8.18 -6.68
CA GLU A 158 23.66 -6.77 -6.77
C GLU A 158 24.34 -6.51 -8.11
N ILE A 159 23.87 -5.47 -8.81
CA ILE A 159 24.47 -5.01 -10.06
C ILE A 159 25.03 -3.60 -9.87
N ASN A 160 26.22 -3.38 -10.35
CA ASN A 160 26.86 -2.07 -10.34
C ASN A 160 26.43 -1.28 -11.57
N LEU A 161 25.62 -0.23 -11.36
CA LEU A 161 25.25 0.73 -12.40
C LEU A 161 26.24 1.90 -12.41
N THR A 162 26.52 2.40 -13.59
CA THR A 162 27.22 3.68 -13.75
C THR A 162 26.31 4.82 -13.24
N LYS A 163 26.91 5.97 -12.91
CA LYS A 163 26.17 7.13 -12.42
C LYS A 163 25.04 7.55 -13.37
N LYS A 164 25.28 7.49 -14.70
CA LYS A 164 24.27 7.83 -15.72
C LYS A 164 23.13 6.82 -15.79
N GLU A 165 23.43 5.54 -15.70
CA GLU A 165 22.41 4.47 -15.70
C GLU A 165 21.54 4.53 -14.46
N PHE A 166 22.12 4.87 -13.31
CA PHE A 166 21.37 5.05 -12.07
C PHE A 166 20.45 6.28 -12.13
N GLU A 167 20.92 7.41 -12.71
CA GLU A 167 20.13 8.63 -12.87
C GLU A 167 18.92 8.44 -13.82
N ILE A 168 18.96 7.48 -14.75
CA ILE A 168 17.84 7.16 -15.64
C ILE A 168 16.75 6.36 -14.89
N LEU A 169 17.13 5.59 -13.86
CA LEU A 169 16.22 4.76 -13.06
C LEU A 169 15.65 5.47 -11.81
N SER A 170 16.14 6.64 -11.48
CA SER A 170 15.78 7.43 -10.32
C SER A 170 14.85 8.59 -10.69
#